data_8dd8d7189e8b4ad82d63ed5e35fea2a8
#
_entry.id   8dd8d7189e8b4ad82d63ed5e35fea2a8
#
_cell.length_a   1.000
_cell.length_b   1.000
_cell.length_c   1.000
_cell.angle_alpha   90.00
_cell.angle_beta   90.00
_cell.angle_gamma   90.00
#
_symmetry.space_group_name_H-M   'P 1'
#
loop_
_entity.id
_entity.type
_entity.pdbx_description
1 polymer ?
#
loop_
_entity_poly.entity_id
_entity_poly.type
_entity_poly.pdbx_seq_one_letter_code
_entity_poly.pdbx_strand_id
1 'polypeptide(L)'
;ADWGADVVWLENTGAGDTIRDTAYVKQAERRNQRSVALNYFSEEGKKVFFDLVKDADIFMEASKGGTWARKGITDDVLWELNPKMVIVHVSGFGQEGDPKMVKRAAYDLTVMAYSGIIMQNGTEEQPMLPGPYAGDYFNTLMIASSALAALYKAEKSGKGESIDLAMYETLLAIGQYYLVDYLNEGIKWPRPGARNQNLCG
;
A
#
# COMPACT_ATOMS: atom_id res chain seq x y z
N ALA A 1 1.90 11.21 9.19
CA ALA A 1 2.59 12.06 10.15
C ALA A 1 2.48 13.54 9.77
N ASP A 2 2.81 13.94 8.54
CA ASP A 2 2.83 15.37 8.12
C ASP A 2 1.49 16.09 8.23
N TRP A 3 0.38 15.37 8.24
CA TRP A 3 -0.97 15.91 8.41
C TRP A 3 -1.45 15.88 9.88
N GLY A 4 -0.53 15.68 10.82
CA GLY A 4 -0.81 15.74 12.26
C GLY A 4 -1.08 14.41 12.94
N ALA A 5 -1.04 13.29 12.22
CA ALA A 5 -1.15 11.98 12.86
C ALA A 5 0.10 11.65 13.70
N ASP A 6 -0.09 11.13 14.90
CA ASP A 6 0.97 10.56 15.73
C ASP A 6 1.28 9.14 15.21
N VAL A 7 2.39 9.00 14.50
CA VAL A 7 2.75 7.75 13.82
C VAL A 7 3.87 7.05 14.56
N VAL A 8 3.61 5.81 14.96
CA VAL A 8 4.60 4.90 15.52
C VAL A 8 5.03 3.91 14.43
N TRP A 9 6.26 4.02 14.02
CA TRP A 9 6.88 3.12 13.05
C TRP A 9 7.54 1.94 13.78
N LEU A 10 6.96 0.75 13.65
CA LEU A 10 7.52 -0.47 14.21
C LEU A 10 8.50 -1.14 13.25
N GLU A 11 9.70 -1.37 13.73
CA GLU A 11 10.77 -2.02 12.98
C GLU A 11 11.19 -3.34 13.64
N ASN A 12 11.53 -4.32 12.80
CA ASN A 12 12.11 -5.56 13.30
C ASN A 12 13.47 -5.31 13.97
N THR A 13 13.72 -5.95 15.09
CA THR A 13 14.97 -5.85 15.86
C THR A 13 16.19 -6.48 15.18
N GLY A 14 16.01 -7.28 14.11
CA GLY A 14 17.10 -7.92 13.36
C GLY A 14 17.79 -6.94 12.41
N ALA A 15 17.42 -6.99 11.13
CA ALA A 15 18.01 -6.13 10.10
C ALA A 15 17.45 -4.70 10.11
N GLY A 16 16.33 -4.44 10.80
CA GLY A 16 15.61 -3.19 10.68
C GLY A 16 14.86 -3.06 9.35
N ASP A 17 14.48 -1.83 9.01
CA ASP A 17 13.92 -1.52 7.70
C ASP A 17 15.04 -1.17 6.72
N THR A 18 15.01 -1.75 5.52
CA THR A 18 16.02 -1.51 4.47
C THR A 18 16.11 -0.05 4.02
N ILE A 19 15.06 0.74 4.26
CA ILE A 19 15.08 2.19 4.01
C ILE A 19 16.16 2.92 4.81
N ARG A 20 16.65 2.31 5.91
CA ARG A 20 17.74 2.88 6.72
C ARG A 20 19.06 2.98 5.97
N ASP A 21 19.26 2.13 4.97
CA ASP A 21 20.46 2.11 4.14
C ASP A 21 20.41 3.17 3.02
N THR A 22 19.24 3.80 2.83
CA THR A 22 19.03 4.86 1.83
C THR A 22 18.96 6.24 2.49
N ALA A 23 20.12 6.86 2.70
CA ALA A 23 20.32 8.03 3.57
C ALA A 23 19.30 9.17 3.39
N TYR A 24 18.99 9.55 2.16
CA TYR A 24 18.07 10.68 1.89
C TYR A 24 16.60 10.26 1.79
N VAL A 25 16.32 9.08 1.27
CA VAL A 25 14.95 8.54 1.15
C VAL A 25 14.35 8.37 2.54
N LYS A 26 15.11 7.82 3.49
CA LYS A 26 14.68 7.68 4.88
C LYS A 26 14.26 9.01 5.50
N GLN A 27 15.00 10.08 5.25
CA GLN A 27 14.68 11.41 5.81
C GLN A 27 13.36 11.95 5.24
N ALA A 28 13.06 11.68 3.97
CA ALA A 28 11.82 12.07 3.35
C ALA A 28 10.64 11.21 3.84
N GLU A 29 10.80 9.89 3.85
CA GLU A 29 9.69 8.95 4.06
C GLU A 29 9.34 8.75 5.54
N ARG A 30 10.29 8.96 6.47
CA ARG A 30 10.13 8.67 7.90
C ARG A 30 10.14 9.92 8.79
N ARG A 31 10.04 11.11 8.20
CA ARG A 31 9.96 12.35 8.99
C ARG A 31 8.69 12.37 9.84
N ASN A 32 8.79 13.02 10.98
CA ASN A 32 7.68 13.16 11.94
C ASN A 32 7.10 11.84 12.49
N GLN A 33 7.82 10.72 12.37
CA GLN A 33 7.42 9.43 12.91
C GLN A 33 8.28 9.08 14.12
N ARG A 34 7.70 8.39 15.10
CA ARG A 34 8.41 7.79 16.23
C ARG A 34 8.80 6.37 15.86
N SER A 35 10.09 6.03 15.93
CA SER A 35 10.59 4.69 15.61
C SER A 35 10.70 3.84 16.87
N VAL A 36 10.24 2.61 16.80
CA VAL A 36 10.35 1.60 17.85
C VAL A 36 10.87 0.30 17.24
N ALA A 37 12.00 -0.19 17.72
CA ALA A 37 12.51 -1.52 17.36
C ALA A 37 11.83 -2.57 18.25
N LEU A 38 11.02 -3.44 17.64
CA LEU A 38 10.22 -4.45 18.34
C LEU A 38 10.16 -5.74 17.52
N ASN A 39 10.52 -6.87 18.13
CA ASN A 39 10.21 -8.17 17.53
C ASN A 39 8.75 -8.56 17.83
N TYR A 40 7.83 -7.93 17.10
CA TYR A 40 6.37 -8.09 17.28
C TYR A 40 5.82 -9.49 16.96
N PHE A 41 6.68 -10.41 16.52
CA PHE A 41 6.33 -11.82 16.35
C PHE A 41 6.87 -12.73 17.46
N SER A 42 7.66 -12.23 18.41
CA SER A 42 7.99 -12.95 19.64
C SER A 42 6.84 -12.85 20.64
N GLU A 43 6.80 -13.74 21.62
CA GLU A 43 5.74 -13.74 22.65
C GLU A 43 5.73 -12.44 23.49
N GLU A 44 6.92 -11.95 23.85
CA GLU A 44 7.06 -10.70 24.62
C GLU A 44 6.74 -9.48 23.74
N GLY A 45 7.27 -9.45 22.50
CA GLY A 45 7.02 -8.35 21.58
C GLY A 45 5.57 -8.26 21.12
N LYS A 46 4.89 -9.41 20.98
CA LYS A 46 3.47 -9.45 20.66
C LYS A 46 2.61 -8.81 21.78
N LYS A 47 2.97 -8.98 23.04
CA LYS A 47 2.28 -8.29 24.15
C LYS A 47 2.40 -6.78 24.04
N VAL A 48 3.61 -6.28 23.80
CA VAL A 48 3.85 -4.85 23.61
C VAL A 48 3.10 -4.32 22.35
N PHE A 49 3.12 -5.09 21.26
CA PHE A 49 2.36 -4.75 20.05
C PHE A 49 0.86 -4.66 20.33
N PHE A 50 0.28 -5.62 21.06
CA PHE A 50 -1.14 -5.60 21.41
C PHE A 50 -1.50 -4.47 22.36
N ASP A 51 -0.58 -4.04 23.23
CA ASP A 51 -0.82 -2.86 24.06
C ASP A 51 -0.87 -1.58 23.22
N LEU A 52 -0.02 -1.45 22.20
CA LEU A 52 -0.09 -0.33 21.24
C LEU A 52 -1.39 -0.36 20.41
N VAL A 53 -1.86 -1.54 20.01
CA VAL A 53 -3.09 -1.71 19.23
C VAL A 53 -4.34 -1.20 19.96
N LYS A 54 -4.40 -1.33 21.27
CA LYS A 54 -5.57 -0.91 22.08
C LYS A 54 -5.90 0.58 21.90
N ASP A 55 -4.89 1.41 21.69
CA ASP A 55 -5.02 2.87 21.59
C ASP A 55 -4.80 3.40 20.16
N ALA A 56 -4.59 2.50 19.17
CA ALA A 56 -4.34 2.89 17.80
C ALA A 56 -5.63 3.09 17.02
N ASP A 57 -5.77 4.21 16.31
CA ASP A 57 -6.90 4.43 15.40
C ASP A 57 -6.75 3.65 14.11
N ILE A 58 -5.51 3.54 13.62
CA ILE A 58 -5.18 2.85 12.36
C ILE A 58 -3.98 1.94 12.58
N PHE A 59 -4.10 0.69 12.17
CA PHE A 59 -2.98 -0.22 11.99
C PHE A 59 -2.72 -0.41 10.50
N MET A 60 -1.48 -0.21 10.06
CA MET A 60 -1.07 -0.42 8.68
C MET A 60 0.13 -1.35 8.61
N GLU A 61 0.06 -2.32 7.70
CA GLU A 61 1.16 -3.22 7.41
C GLU A 61 1.38 -3.34 5.90
N ALA A 62 2.63 -3.59 5.48
CA ALA A 62 2.99 -3.73 4.08
C ALA A 62 3.75 -5.05 3.86
N SER A 63 3.04 -6.17 3.99
CA SER A 63 3.60 -7.51 3.84
C SER A 63 2.94 -8.27 2.69
N LYS A 64 3.51 -9.38 2.30
CA LYS A 64 2.84 -10.31 1.39
C LYS A 64 1.57 -10.85 2.03
N GLY A 65 0.53 -11.06 1.23
CA GLY A 65 -0.76 -11.55 1.69
C GLY A 65 -0.69 -12.71 2.68
N GLY A 66 -1.47 -12.62 3.75
CA GLY A 66 -1.57 -13.59 4.83
C GLY A 66 -0.34 -13.69 5.74
N THR A 67 0.62 -12.78 5.69
CA THR A 67 1.83 -12.85 6.54
C THR A 67 1.50 -12.73 8.01
N TRP A 68 0.68 -11.77 8.40
CA TRP A 68 0.28 -11.52 9.78
C TRP A 68 -0.66 -12.61 10.31
N ALA A 69 -1.62 -13.04 9.49
CA ALA A 69 -2.54 -14.12 9.84
C ALA A 69 -1.81 -15.42 10.15
N ARG A 70 -0.77 -15.78 9.37
CA ARG A 70 0.07 -16.96 9.65
C ARG A 70 0.84 -16.86 10.96
N LYS A 71 0.99 -15.68 11.53
CA LYS A 71 1.63 -15.42 12.83
C LYS A 71 0.60 -15.32 13.98
N GLY A 72 -0.67 -15.62 13.66
CA GLY A 72 -1.77 -15.56 14.65
C GLY A 72 -2.22 -14.13 14.96
N ILE A 73 -1.91 -13.17 14.11
CA ILE A 73 -2.41 -11.79 14.21
C ILE A 73 -3.34 -11.58 13.04
N THR A 74 -4.62 -11.86 13.26
CA THR A 74 -5.71 -11.64 12.29
C THR A 74 -6.46 -10.37 12.63
N ASP A 75 -7.26 -9.89 11.70
CA ASP A 75 -8.13 -8.73 11.90
C ASP A 75 -9.07 -8.93 13.09
N ASP A 76 -9.64 -10.14 13.22
CA ASP A 76 -10.51 -10.46 14.36
C ASP A 76 -9.78 -10.32 15.71
N VAL A 77 -8.54 -10.81 15.81
CA VAL A 77 -7.71 -10.67 17.01
C VAL A 77 -7.44 -9.19 17.32
N LEU A 78 -7.22 -8.38 16.30
CA LEU A 78 -7.00 -6.95 16.47
C LEU A 78 -8.28 -6.23 16.89
N TRP A 79 -9.43 -6.60 16.32
CA TRP A 79 -10.73 -6.03 16.71
C TRP A 79 -11.25 -6.51 18.06
N GLU A 80 -10.85 -7.69 18.55
CA GLU A 80 -11.09 -8.07 19.95
C GLU A 80 -10.43 -7.10 20.93
N LEU A 81 -9.26 -6.54 20.56
CA LEU A 81 -8.55 -5.56 21.38
C LEU A 81 -9.06 -4.13 21.19
N ASN A 82 -9.39 -3.78 19.95
CA ASN A 82 -9.86 -2.44 19.57
C ASN A 82 -10.90 -2.50 18.44
N PRO A 83 -12.18 -2.60 18.77
CA PRO A 83 -13.25 -2.79 17.77
C PRO A 83 -13.41 -1.65 16.76
N LYS A 84 -12.83 -0.48 17.02
CA LYS A 84 -12.93 0.69 16.13
C LYS A 84 -11.74 0.84 15.18
N MET A 85 -10.70 0.06 15.37
CA MET A 85 -9.45 0.22 14.63
C MET A 85 -9.66 -0.04 13.14
N VAL A 86 -9.16 0.86 12.32
CA VAL A 86 -9.03 0.66 10.88
C VAL A 86 -7.75 -0.14 10.60
N ILE A 87 -7.89 -1.21 9.84
CA ILE A 87 -6.77 -2.07 9.46
C ILE A 87 -6.51 -1.87 7.97
N VAL A 88 -5.25 -1.61 7.59
CA VAL A 88 -4.86 -1.43 6.20
C VAL A 88 -3.77 -2.43 5.85
N HIS A 89 -4.10 -3.39 5.01
CA HIS A 89 -3.16 -4.34 4.42
C HIS A 89 -2.70 -3.82 3.07
N VAL A 90 -1.45 -3.46 2.96
CA VAL A 90 -0.84 -3.03 1.70
C VAL A 90 -0.02 -4.17 1.13
N SER A 91 -0.31 -4.57 -0.09
CA SER A 91 0.47 -5.62 -0.73
C SER A 91 0.54 -5.40 -2.24
N GLY A 92 1.44 -6.11 -2.91
CA GLY A 92 1.54 -6.01 -4.36
C GLY A 92 0.28 -6.44 -5.10
N PHE A 93 -0.36 -7.53 -4.62
CA PHE A 93 -1.43 -8.22 -5.34
C PHE A 93 -2.63 -8.63 -4.46
N GLY A 94 -2.84 -7.98 -3.33
CA GLY A 94 -3.95 -8.23 -2.42
C GLY A 94 -3.71 -9.36 -1.41
N GLN A 95 -4.66 -9.50 -0.49
CA GLN A 95 -4.70 -10.56 0.52
C GLN A 95 -5.41 -11.81 -0.02
N GLU A 96 -6.25 -11.65 -1.03
CA GLU A 96 -7.07 -12.70 -1.65
C GLU A 96 -6.81 -12.80 -3.16
N GLY A 97 -7.26 -13.88 -3.81
CA GLY A 97 -7.12 -14.12 -5.24
C GLY A 97 -6.24 -15.31 -5.60
N ASP A 98 -5.54 -15.26 -6.73
CA ASP A 98 -4.63 -16.33 -7.14
C ASP A 98 -3.50 -16.50 -6.11
N PRO A 99 -3.38 -17.68 -5.45
CA PRO A 99 -2.38 -17.92 -4.42
C PRO A 99 -0.92 -17.71 -4.90
N LYS A 100 -0.66 -17.80 -6.20
CA LYS A 100 0.67 -17.54 -6.77
C LYS A 100 0.98 -16.05 -6.78
N MET A 101 -0.06 -15.22 -7.02
CA MET A 101 0.07 -13.77 -7.04
C MET A 101 0.10 -13.20 -5.62
N VAL A 102 -0.82 -13.60 -4.75
CA VAL A 102 -0.90 -13.15 -3.34
C VAL A 102 0.42 -13.35 -2.60
N LYS A 103 1.11 -14.46 -2.85
CA LYS A 103 2.41 -14.78 -2.23
C LYS A 103 3.62 -14.13 -2.91
N ARG A 104 3.41 -13.47 -4.04
CA ARG A 104 4.49 -12.88 -4.81
C ARG A 104 5.00 -11.61 -4.15
N ALA A 105 6.33 -11.43 -4.12
CA ALA A 105 6.92 -10.15 -3.77
C ALA A 105 6.67 -9.15 -4.90
N ALA A 106 6.40 -7.92 -4.53
CA ALA A 106 6.25 -6.83 -5.48
C ALA A 106 6.94 -5.57 -4.93
N TYR A 107 7.44 -4.80 -5.87
CA TYR A 107 7.96 -3.45 -5.69
C TYR A 107 7.31 -2.56 -6.74
N ASP A 108 7.51 -1.26 -6.66
CA ASP A 108 7.02 -0.24 -7.58
C ASP A 108 7.00 -0.69 -9.05
N LEU A 109 8.17 -1.00 -9.60
CA LEU A 109 8.31 -1.41 -10.99
C LEU A 109 7.52 -2.69 -11.31
N THR A 110 7.44 -3.63 -10.37
CA THR A 110 6.72 -4.88 -10.57
C THR A 110 5.23 -4.62 -10.77
N VAL A 111 4.61 -3.87 -9.88
CA VAL A 111 3.17 -3.57 -9.96
C VAL A 111 2.84 -2.65 -11.13
N MET A 112 3.72 -1.71 -11.46
CA MET A 112 3.59 -0.86 -12.65
C MET A 112 3.65 -1.68 -13.94
N ALA A 113 4.50 -2.69 -14.02
CA ALA A 113 4.58 -3.58 -15.19
C ALA A 113 3.31 -4.45 -15.31
N TYR A 114 2.87 -5.05 -14.20
CA TYR A 114 1.68 -5.91 -14.19
C TYR A 114 0.38 -5.16 -14.47
N SER A 115 0.23 -3.93 -13.99
CA SER A 115 -0.92 -3.09 -14.26
C SER A 115 -0.94 -2.53 -15.69
N GLY A 116 0.17 -2.62 -16.41
CA GLY A 116 0.31 -2.05 -17.74
C GLY A 116 0.48 -0.53 -17.79
N ILE A 117 0.56 0.15 -16.64
CA ILE A 117 0.66 1.62 -16.61
C ILE A 117 1.94 2.13 -17.27
N ILE A 118 3.03 1.37 -17.21
CA ILE A 118 4.27 1.72 -17.92
C ILE A 118 4.11 1.68 -19.45
N MET A 119 3.15 0.90 -19.94
CA MET A 119 2.85 0.86 -21.38
C MET A 119 2.07 2.08 -21.87
N GLN A 120 1.58 2.89 -20.97
CA GLN A 120 0.87 4.13 -21.25
C GLN A 120 1.82 5.33 -21.35
N ASN A 121 3.09 5.15 -21.05
CA ASN A 121 4.11 6.19 -21.04
C ASN A 121 5.33 5.79 -21.87
N GLY A 122 5.98 6.79 -22.47
CA GLY A 122 7.17 6.60 -23.28
C GLY A 122 6.97 6.91 -24.75
N THR A 123 8.01 6.65 -25.55
CA THR A 123 7.97 6.81 -26.99
C THR A 123 7.25 5.63 -27.66
N GLU A 124 6.98 5.76 -28.95
CA GLU A 124 6.36 4.71 -29.74
C GLU A 124 7.17 3.39 -29.69
N GLU A 125 8.50 3.49 -29.69
CA GLU A 125 9.40 2.35 -29.67
C GLU A 125 9.64 1.80 -28.26
N GLN A 126 9.60 2.65 -27.21
CA GLN A 126 10.05 2.26 -25.89
C GLN A 126 9.13 2.73 -24.77
N PRO A 127 8.63 1.81 -23.90
CA PRO A 127 7.95 2.20 -22.67
C PRO A 127 8.93 2.87 -21.71
N MET A 128 8.45 3.85 -20.94
CA MET A 128 9.25 4.58 -19.97
C MET A 128 8.52 4.65 -18.63
N LEU A 129 9.27 4.68 -17.55
CA LEU A 129 8.71 4.94 -16.23
C LEU A 129 8.22 6.39 -16.14
N PRO A 130 7.05 6.65 -15.58
CA PRO A 130 6.55 8.02 -15.39
C PRO A 130 7.36 8.82 -14.37
N GLY A 131 8.20 8.15 -13.59
CA GLY A 131 9.11 8.73 -12.61
C GLY A 131 9.55 7.70 -11.59
N PRO A 132 10.54 8.00 -10.74
CA PRO A 132 10.98 7.09 -9.69
C PRO A 132 9.86 6.94 -8.65
N TYR A 133 9.56 5.70 -8.28
CA TYR A 133 8.55 5.34 -7.27
C TYR A 133 7.14 5.89 -7.53
N ALA A 134 6.78 6.13 -8.80
CA ALA A 134 5.48 6.71 -9.14
C ALA A 134 4.31 5.81 -8.72
N GLY A 135 4.44 4.49 -8.87
CA GLY A 135 3.45 3.54 -8.41
C GLY A 135 3.29 3.55 -6.88
N ASP A 136 4.40 3.61 -6.14
CA ASP A 136 4.38 3.69 -4.68
C ASP A 136 3.68 4.97 -4.20
N TYR A 137 3.97 6.13 -4.82
CA TYR A 137 3.32 7.39 -4.46
C TYR A 137 1.83 7.42 -4.79
N PHE A 138 1.40 6.86 -5.92
CA PHE A 138 -0.02 6.72 -6.23
C PHE A 138 -0.73 5.84 -5.18
N ASN A 139 -0.11 4.73 -4.81
CA ASN A 139 -0.63 3.87 -3.76
C ASN A 139 -0.68 4.58 -2.40
N THR A 140 0.33 5.38 -2.05
CA THR A 140 0.36 6.15 -0.80
C THR A 140 -0.84 7.10 -0.70
N LEU A 141 -1.21 7.79 -1.79
CA LEU A 141 -2.40 8.65 -1.81
C LEU A 141 -3.69 7.84 -1.65
N MET A 142 -3.78 6.67 -2.26
CA MET A 142 -4.93 5.79 -2.12
C MET A 142 -5.04 5.24 -0.70
N ILE A 143 -3.93 4.82 -0.08
CA ILE A 143 -3.86 4.40 1.31
C ILE A 143 -4.39 5.50 2.24
N ALA A 144 -3.85 6.72 2.10
CA ALA A 144 -4.26 7.84 2.94
C ALA A 144 -5.76 8.16 2.80
N SER A 145 -6.27 8.18 1.57
CA SER A 145 -7.67 8.48 1.29
C SER A 145 -8.61 7.41 1.84
N SER A 146 -8.31 6.13 1.60
CA SER A 146 -9.14 5.03 2.06
C SER A 146 -9.11 4.87 3.58
N ALA A 147 -7.93 5.01 4.20
CA ALA A 147 -7.79 4.95 5.65
C ALA A 147 -8.57 6.08 6.35
N LEU A 148 -8.50 7.32 5.83
CA LEU A 148 -9.27 8.44 6.39
C LEU A 148 -10.79 8.27 6.20
N ALA A 149 -11.23 7.73 5.07
CA ALA A 149 -12.65 7.43 4.83
C ALA A 149 -13.15 6.36 5.82
N ALA A 150 -12.38 5.29 6.02
CA ALA A 150 -12.71 4.24 6.98
C ALA A 150 -12.67 4.74 8.42
N LEU A 151 -11.69 5.58 8.78
CA LEU A 151 -11.62 6.19 10.10
C LEU A 151 -12.85 7.07 10.39
N TYR A 152 -13.24 7.92 9.44
CA TYR A 152 -14.46 8.72 9.57
C TYR A 152 -15.71 7.87 9.77
N LYS A 153 -15.81 6.73 9.08
CA LYS A 153 -16.89 5.78 9.26
C LYS A 153 -16.82 5.09 10.63
N ALA A 154 -15.63 4.67 11.07
CA ALA A 154 -15.40 4.03 12.35
C ALA A 154 -15.76 4.94 13.54
N GLU A 155 -15.42 6.23 13.47
CA GLU A 155 -15.81 7.21 14.47
C GLU A 155 -17.34 7.31 14.65
N LYS A 156 -18.10 7.25 13.54
CA LYS A 156 -19.55 7.32 13.56
C LYS A 156 -20.24 6.02 13.95
N SER A 157 -19.72 4.90 13.48
CA SER A 157 -20.35 3.60 13.66
C SER A 157 -19.92 2.87 14.93
N GLY A 158 -18.77 3.25 15.49
CA GLY A 158 -18.11 2.52 16.57
C GLY A 158 -17.45 1.21 16.12
N LYS A 159 -17.31 0.98 14.81
CA LYS A 159 -16.75 -0.25 14.22
C LYS A 159 -15.68 0.11 13.20
N GLY A 160 -14.50 -0.51 13.32
CA GLY A 160 -13.44 -0.43 12.35
C GLY A 160 -13.74 -1.24 11.08
N GLU A 161 -12.87 -1.07 10.11
CA GLU A 161 -12.91 -1.82 8.83
C GLU A 161 -11.50 -2.28 8.47
N SER A 162 -11.43 -3.36 7.71
CA SER A 162 -10.21 -3.82 7.06
C SER A 162 -10.21 -3.39 5.59
N ILE A 163 -9.09 -2.86 5.16
CA ILE A 163 -8.84 -2.41 3.79
C ILE A 163 -7.75 -3.30 3.21
N ASP A 164 -8.08 -4.10 2.20
CA ASP A 164 -7.09 -4.78 1.37
C ASP A 164 -6.72 -3.85 0.21
N LEU A 165 -5.53 -3.28 0.26
CA LEU A 165 -5.01 -2.40 -0.78
C LEU A 165 -3.97 -3.15 -1.61
N ALA A 166 -4.40 -3.65 -2.76
CA ALA A 166 -3.52 -4.20 -3.76
C ALA A 166 -2.93 -3.08 -4.61
N MET A 167 -1.62 -2.89 -4.56
CA MET A 167 -0.92 -1.85 -5.33
C MET A 167 -1.20 -1.97 -6.84
N TYR A 168 -1.26 -3.20 -7.33
CA TYR A 168 -1.60 -3.51 -8.71
C TYR A 168 -3.00 -3.00 -9.11
N GLU A 169 -4.01 -3.19 -8.25
CA GLU A 169 -5.40 -2.77 -8.53
C GLU A 169 -5.54 -1.25 -8.50
N THR A 170 -4.84 -0.58 -7.58
CA THR A 170 -4.77 0.88 -7.57
C THR A 170 -4.27 1.43 -8.91
N LEU A 171 -3.21 0.83 -9.45
CA LEU A 171 -2.63 1.27 -10.71
C LEU A 171 -3.53 0.92 -11.91
N LEU A 172 -4.28 -0.18 -11.86
CA LEU A 172 -5.32 -0.46 -12.84
C LEU A 172 -6.44 0.60 -12.81
N ALA A 173 -6.87 1.01 -11.63
CA ALA A 173 -7.88 2.05 -11.47
C ALA A 173 -7.41 3.42 -12.00
N ILE A 174 -6.14 3.76 -11.81
CA ILE A 174 -5.55 4.98 -12.38
C ILE A 174 -5.47 4.90 -13.90
N GLY A 175 -5.10 3.73 -14.44
CA GLY A 175 -5.02 3.46 -15.86
C GLY A 175 -6.35 3.06 -16.53
N GLN A 176 -7.49 3.26 -15.87
CA GLN A 176 -8.79 2.69 -16.28
C GLN A 176 -9.23 3.02 -17.71
N TYR A 177 -8.88 4.19 -18.25
CA TYR A 177 -9.20 4.58 -19.61
C TYR A 177 -8.72 3.55 -20.64
N TYR A 178 -7.44 3.19 -20.54
CA TYR A 178 -6.81 2.22 -21.44
C TYR A 178 -7.37 0.82 -21.22
N LEU A 179 -7.67 0.47 -19.98
CA LEU A 179 -8.22 -0.82 -19.63
C LEU A 179 -9.64 -1.00 -20.19
N VAL A 180 -10.49 0.02 -20.05
CA VAL A 180 -11.88 0.00 -20.53
C VAL A 180 -11.94 -0.14 -22.05
N ASP A 181 -11.16 0.64 -22.79
CA ASP A 181 -11.12 0.58 -24.23
C ASP A 181 -10.57 -0.76 -24.73
N TYR A 182 -9.55 -1.30 -24.06
CA TYR A 182 -9.02 -2.60 -24.40
C TYR A 182 -10.02 -3.75 -24.15
N LEU A 183 -10.72 -3.73 -23.01
CA LEU A 183 -11.65 -4.79 -22.66
C LEU A 183 -12.93 -4.77 -23.48
N ASN A 184 -13.42 -3.59 -23.87
CA ASN A 184 -14.66 -3.47 -24.63
C ASN A 184 -14.46 -3.59 -26.14
N GLU A 185 -13.36 -3.03 -26.66
CA GLU A 185 -13.19 -2.86 -28.10
C GLU A 185 -11.85 -3.40 -28.63
N GLY A 186 -11.00 -3.95 -27.75
CA GLY A 186 -9.67 -4.45 -28.11
C GLY A 186 -8.68 -3.36 -28.52
N ILE A 187 -9.01 -2.08 -28.26
CA ILE A 187 -8.16 -0.95 -28.62
C ILE A 187 -6.89 -0.96 -27.79
N LYS A 188 -5.76 -0.96 -28.48
CA LYS A 188 -4.43 -0.77 -27.89
C LYS A 188 -3.94 0.63 -28.24
N TRP A 189 -4.06 1.54 -27.29
CA TRP A 189 -3.57 2.90 -27.49
C TRP A 189 -2.06 2.92 -27.70
N PRO A 190 -1.56 3.66 -28.68
CA PRO A 190 -0.12 3.89 -28.84
C PRO A 190 0.39 4.73 -27.67
N ARG A 191 1.66 4.58 -27.33
CA ARG A 191 2.29 5.45 -26.33
C ARG A 191 2.40 6.87 -26.87
N PRO A 192 1.95 7.89 -26.12
CA PRO A 192 1.80 9.25 -26.65
C PRO A 192 3.13 10.03 -26.73
N GLY A 193 4.22 9.52 -26.20
CA GLY A 193 5.47 10.27 -26.05
C GLY A 193 5.27 11.47 -25.12
N ALA A 194 5.63 12.65 -25.57
CA ALA A 194 5.42 13.90 -24.85
C ALA A 194 4.06 14.55 -25.12
N ARG A 195 3.17 13.91 -25.88
CA ARG A 195 1.88 14.45 -26.28
C ARG A 195 0.75 13.76 -25.53
N ASN A 196 -0.27 14.50 -25.14
CA ASN A 196 -1.53 13.91 -24.70
C ASN A 196 -2.47 13.86 -25.91
N GLN A 197 -2.77 12.66 -26.38
CA GLN A 197 -3.58 12.44 -27.59
C GLN A 197 -5.01 12.99 -27.48
N ASN A 198 -5.53 13.14 -26.25
CA ASN A 198 -6.90 13.60 -26.03
C ASN A 198 -7.00 15.11 -25.76
N LEU A 199 -5.88 15.81 -25.51
CA LEU A 199 -5.87 17.20 -25.07
C LEU A 199 -5.12 18.14 -26.00
N CYS A 200 -4.36 17.62 -26.97
CA CYS A 200 -3.57 18.40 -27.91
C CYS A 200 -3.97 17.99 -29.32
N GLY A 201 -4.91 18.71 -29.87
CA GLY A 201 -5.14 18.68 -31.32
C GLY A 201 -3.93 19.20 -32.06
#